data_45ff8cc3d80f7ae4a41225770d0dfd35
#
_entry.id   45ff8cc3d80f7ae4a41225770d0dfd35
#
_cell.length_a   1.000
_cell.length_b   1.000
_cell.length_c   1.000
_cell.angle_alpha   90.00
_cell.angle_beta   90.00
_cell.angle_gamma   90.00
#
_symmetry.space_group_name_H-M   'P 1'
#
loop_
_entity.id
_entity.type
_entity.pdbx_description
1 polymer ?
#
loop_
_entity_poly.entity_id
_entity_poly.type
_entity_poly.pdbx_seq_one_letter_code
_entity_poly.pdbx_strand_id
1 'polypeptide(L)'
;NNAVWVDWIQQVATAHWSNVASDEHQARYIWVVTRHEIDYRGNVGPGETVTAETFIPRGPTGARFDRRVDFRDAAGKVIVSANTTWAMLERESGRLARVREDVTAPFRPFADEG
;
A
#
# COMPACT_ATOMS: atom_id res chain seq x y z
N ASN A 1 7.93 11.29 -14.10
CA ASN A 1 8.80 10.13 -14.27
C ASN A 1 8.41 9.02 -13.30
N ASN A 2 9.03 7.86 -13.47
CA ASN A 2 8.67 6.68 -12.67
C ASN A 2 8.95 6.85 -11.18
N ALA A 3 9.95 7.62 -10.80
CA ALA A 3 10.28 7.87 -9.39
C ALA A 3 9.15 8.60 -8.65
N VAL A 4 8.43 9.49 -9.35
CA VAL A 4 7.27 10.20 -8.77
C VAL A 4 6.15 9.20 -8.46
N TRP A 5 5.86 8.27 -9.38
CA TRP A 5 4.82 7.26 -9.16
C TRP A 5 5.16 6.34 -7.97
N VAL A 6 6.42 5.91 -7.88
CA VAL A 6 6.87 5.07 -6.75
C VAL A 6 6.69 5.81 -5.42
N ASP A 7 7.07 7.09 -5.39
CA ASP A 7 6.92 7.92 -4.19
C ASP A 7 5.44 8.07 -3.79
N TRP A 8 4.55 8.34 -4.75
CA TRP A 8 3.11 8.46 -4.49
C TRP A 8 2.50 7.16 -3.97
N ILE A 9 2.92 6.01 -4.53
CA ILE A 9 2.48 4.70 -4.06
C ILE A 9 2.82 4.53 -2.58
N GLN A 10 4.03 4.88 -2.19
CA GLN A 10 4.47 4.78 -0.80
C GLN A 10 3.73 5.76 0.10
N GLN A 11 3.50 6.99 -0.35
CA GLN A 11 2.77 7.99 0.43
C GLN A 11 1.33 7.56 0.70
N VAL A 12 0.65 7.02 -0.31
CA VAL A 12 -0.74 6.55 -0.18
C VAL A 12 -0.81 5.39 0.83
N ALA A 13 0.09 4.44 0.73
CA ALA A 13 0.14 3.31 1.64
C ALA A 13 0.43 3.74 3.08
N THR A 14 1.41 4.64 3.25
CA THR A 14 1.79 5.17 4.57
C THR A 14 0.64 5.95 5.21
N ALA A 15 -0.07 6.76 4.43
CA ALA A 15 -1.22 7.51 4.91
C ALA A 15 -2.35 6.58 5.39
N HIS A 16 -2.62 5.51 4.65
CA HIS A 16 -3.64 4.54 5.05
C HIS A 16 -3.27 3.85 6.36
N TRP A 17 -2.02 3.40 6.49
CA TRP A 17 -1.51 2.81 7.73
C TRP A 17 -1.64 3.78 8.90
N SER A 18 -1.20 5.02 8.72
CA SER A 18 -1.22 6.04 9.77
C SER A 18 -2.63 6.41 10.23
N ASN A 19 -3.61 6.33 9.32
CA ASN A 19 -5.00 6.69 9.63
C ASN A 19 -5.78 5.55 10.25
N VAL A 20 -5.41 4.30 9.99
CA VAL A 20 -6.23 3.12 10.33
C VAL A 20 -5.60 2.27 11.44
N ALA A 21 -4.27 2.09 11.44
CA ALA A 21 -3.60 1.28 12.43
C ALA A 21 -3.64 1.95 13.80
N SER A 22 -3.67 1.13 14.86
CA SER A 22 -3.60 1.65 16.23
C SER A 22 -2.26 2.32 16.52
N ASP A 23 -2.24 3.23 17.49
CA ASP A 23 -1.01 3.88 17.92
C ASP A 23 0.01 2.88 18.43
N GLU A 24 -0.45 1.83 19.10
CA GLU A 24 0.40 0.74 19.58
C GLU A 24 1.08 0.01 18.42
N HIS A 25 0.33 -0.34 17.36
CA HIS A 25 0.90 -1.00 16.19
C HIS A 25 1.86 -0.09 15.44
N GLN A 26 1.54 1.19 15.32
CA GLN A 26 2.44 2.16 14.66
C GLN A 26 3.76 2.33 15.41
N ALA A 27 3.71 2.28 16.74
CA ALA A 27 4.91 2.38 17.57
C ALA A 27 5.77 1.12 17.53
N ARG A 28 5.12 -0.05 17.38
CA ARG A 28 5.79 -1.36 17.46
C ARG A 28 6.37 -1.81 16.13
N TYR A 29 5.70 -1.50 15.03
CA TYR A 29 6.03 -2.06 13.72
C TYR A 29 6.42 -0.99 12.71
N ILE A 30 7.32 -1.37 11.80
CA ILE A 30 7.62 -0.61 10.59
C ILE A 30 7.44 -1.51 9.38
N TRP A 31 7.19 -0.89 8.23
CA TRP A 31 7.02 -1.61 6.98
C TRP A 31 8.14 -1.24 6.02
N VAL A 32 8.68 -2.24 5.35
CA VAL A 32 9.65 -2.04 4.28
C VAL A 32 9.14 -2.66 2.99
N VAL A 33 9.41 -2.01 1.87
CA VAL A 33 9.02 -2.53 0.56
C VAL A 33 10.00 -3.62 0.15
N THR A 34 9.47 -4.77 -0.27
CA THR A 34 10.27 -5.85 -0.81
C THR A 34 10.09 -6.01 -2.32
N ARG A 35 8.97 -5.53 -2.87
CA ARG A 35 8.70 -5.63 -4.30
C ARG A 35 7.65 -4.62 -4.74
N HIS A 36 7.87 -4.01 -5.91
CA HIS A 36 6.88 -3.25 -6.66
C HIS A 36 6.63 -3.91 -8.00
N GLU A 37 5.36 -4.10 -8.36
CA GLU A 37 4.96 -4.42 -9.73
C GLU A 37 4.07 -3.28 -10.20
N ILE A 38 4.51 -2.55 -11.20
CA ILE A 38 3.83 -1.32 -11.65
C ILE A 38 3.55 -1.43 -13.14
N ASP A 39 2.27 -1.31 -13.49
CA ASP A 39 1.82 -1.21 -14.89
C ASP A 39 1.53 0.24 -15.23
N TYR A 40 2.25 0.77 -16.20
CA TYR A 40 2.05 2.11 -16.73
C TYR A 40 1.19 2.01 -17.97
N ARG A 41 -0.07 2.48 -17.89
CA ARG A 41 -1.05 2.36 -18.96
C ARG A 41 -1.38 3.68 -19.64
N GLY A 42 -0.94 4.78 -19.06
CA GLY A 42 -1.19 6.10 -19.56
C GLY A 42 -0.35 7.11 -18.83
N ASN A 43 -0.61 8.38 -19.10
CA ASN A 43 0.16 9.46 -18.49
C ASN A 43 -0.74 10.67 -18.30
N VAL A 44 -0.32 11.58 -17.44
CA VAL A 44 -1.01 12.84 -17.22
C VAL A 44 -0.03 13.98 -17.43
N GLY A 45 -0.54 15.08 -17.97
CA GLY A 45 0.23 16.29 -18.15
C GLY A 45 0.22 17.18 -16.89
N PRO A 46 1.05 18.22 -16.89
CA PRO A 46 1.04 19.19 -15.79
C PRO A 46 -0.34 19.81 -15.61
N GLY A 47 -0.76 19.91 -14.34
CA GLY A 47 -2.05 20.51 -14.00
C GLY A 47 -3.24 19.58 -14.10
N GLU A 48 -3.06 18.35 -14.59
CA GLU A 48 -4.12 17.35 -14.61
C GLU A 48 -4.34 16.72 -13.24
N THR A 49 -5.60 16.40 -12.93
CA THR A 49 -5.95 15.77 -11.65
C THR A 49 -5.77 14.25 -11.73
N VAL A 50 -5.15 13.70 -10.70
CA VAL A 50 -4.98 12.25 -10.53
C VAL A 50 -5.62 11.84 -9.21
N THR A 51 -6.44 10.80 -9.25
CA THR A 51 -7.08 10.24 -8.05
C THR A 51 -6.43 8.90 -7.75
N ALA A 52 -6.00 8.71 -6.50
CA ALA A 52 -5.44 7.45 -6.03
C ALA A 52 -6.49 6.66 -5.23
N GLU A 53 -6.59 5.38 -5.52
CA GLU A 53 -7.43 4.44 -4.78
C GLU A 53 -6.53 3.33 -4.26
N THR A 54 -6.57 3.06 -2.97
CA THR A 54 -5.76 2.00 -2.36
C THR A 54 -6.65 0.96 -1.70
N PHE A 55 -6.24 -0.30 -1.82
CA PHE A 55 -6.96 -1.41 -1.20
C PHE A 55 -6.01 -2.59 -0.96
N ILE A 56 -6.44 -3.50 -0.08
CA ILE A 56 -5.70 -4.71 0.24
C ILE A 56 -6.31 -5.85 -0.57
N PRO A 57 -5.54 -6.48 -1.50
CA PRO A 57 -6.11 -7.50 -2.38
C PRO A 57 -6.38 -8.82 -1.66
N ARG A 58 -5.54 -9.18 -0.70
CA ARG A 58 -5.63 -10.46 0.02
C ARG A 58 -4.96 -10.38 1.37
N GLY A 59 -5.18 -11.40 2.20
CA GLY A 59 -4.56 -11.50 3.51
C GLY A 59 -3.04 -11.68 3.46
N PRO A 60 -2.39 -11.51 4.60
CA PRO A 60 -0.93 -11.60 4.68
C PRO A 60 -0.42 -13.03 4.53
N THR A 61 0.85 -13.16 4.14
CA THR A 61 1.59 -14.41 4.14
C THR A 61 2.84 -14.23 4.99
N GLY A 62 2.84 -14.79 6.19
CA GLY A 62 3.94 -14.60 7.14
C GLY A 62 4.10 -13.12 7.51
N ALA A 63 5.27 -12.56 7.22
CA ALA A 63 5.56 -11.14 7.46
C ALA A 63 5.19 -10.24 6.29
N ARG A 64 4.74 -10.81 5.17
CA ARG A 64 4.48 -10.07 3.93
C ARG A 64 3.01 -9.76 3.73
N PHE A 65 2.74 -8.57 3.21
CA PHE A 65 1.40 -8.09 3.00
C PHE A 65 1.37 -7.24 1.72
N ASP A 66 0.51 -7.62 0.79
CA ASP A 66 0.39 -6.91 -0.48
C ASP A 66 -0.61 -5.77 -0.38
N ARG A 67 -0.33 -4.72 -1.13
CA ARG A 67 -1.22 -3.56 -1.27
C ARG A 67 -1.30 -3.17 -2.73
N ARG A 68 -2.51 -2.83 -3.18
CA ARG A 68 -2.72 -2.28 -4.50
C ARG A 68 -3.03 -0.79 -4.42
N VAL A 69 -2.51 -0.07 -5.42
CA VAL A 69 -2.85 1.34 -5.62
C VAL A 69 -3.13 1.53 -7.10
N ASP A 70 -4.30 2.05 -7.41
CA ASP A 70 -4.67 2.43 -8.77
C ASP A 70 -4.76 3.95 -8.85
N PHE A 71 -4.15 4.52 -9.88
CA PHE A 71 -4.25 5.95 -10.18
C PHE A 71 -5.14 6.14 -11.39
N ARG A 72 -6.11 7.05 -11.25
CA ARG A 72 -7.08 7.35 -12.31
C ARG A 72 -6.94 8.80 -12.74
N ASP A 73 -7.13 9.03 -14.05
CA ASP A 73 -7.19 10.38 -14.59
C ASP A 73 -8.56 11.02 -14.31
N ALA A 74 -8.76 12.25 -14.77
CA ALA A 74 -10.01 12.99 -14.57
C ALA A 74 -11.22 12.29 -15.20
N ALA A 75 -11.01 11.47 -16.22
CA ALA A 75 -12.08 10.68 -16.87
C ALA A 75 -12.37 9.36 -16.15
N GLY A 76 -11.63 9.03 -15.10
CA GLY A 76 -11.80 7.80 -14.34
C GLY A 76 -11.04 6.60 -14.91
N LYS A 77 -10.20 6.81 -15.92
CA LYS A 77 -9.40 5.74 -16.51
C LYS A 77 -8.19 5.44 -15.64
N VAL A 78 -7.94 4.14 -15.39
CA VAL A 78 -6.72 3.72 -14.69
C VAL A 78 -5.52 3.93 -15.59
N ILE A 79 -4.60 4.79 -15.17
CA ILE A 79 -3.39 5.12 -15.92
C ILE A 79 -2.14 4.46 -15.33
N VAL A 80 -2.14 4.18 -14.04
CA VAL A 80 -1.07 3.42 -13.36
C VAL A 80 -1.73 2.48 -12.37
N SER A 81 -1.30 1.22 -12.38
CA SER A 81 -1.78 0.22 -11.43
C SER A 81 -0.57 -0.47 -10.80
N ALA A 82 -0.54 -0.52 -9.49
CA ALA A 82 0.61 -1.06 -8.76
C ALA A 82 0.21 -2.10 -7.73
N ASN A 83 1.01 -3.17 -7.65
CA ASN A 83 0.97 -4.10 -6.53
C ASN A 83 2.30 -4.00 -5.80
N THR A 84 2.27 -3.64 -4.53
CA THR A 84 3.46 -3.51 -3.70
C THR A 84 3.42 -4.54 -2.59
N THR A 85 4.50 -5.28 -2.43
CA THR A 85 4.65 -6.22 -1.33
C THR A 85 5.47 -5.54 -0.23
N TRP A 86 4.90 -5.48 0.95
CA TRP A 86 5.53 -4.92 2.15
C TRP A 86 5.88 -6.04 3.11
N ALA A 87 7.00 -5.90 3.82
CA ALA A 87 7.34 -6.77 4.93
C ALA A 87 7.28 -5.99 6.23
N MET A 88 6.68 -6.59 7.26
CA MET A 88 6.57 -5.97 8.58
C MET A 88 7.76 -6.37 9.46
N LEU A 89 8.36 -5.39 10.09
CA LEU A 89 9.47 -5.58 11.04
C LEU A 89 9.07 -5.06 12.41
N GLU A 90 9.59 -5.69 13.43
CA GLU A 90 9.57 -5.09 14.77
C GLU A 90 10.57 -3.93 14.78
N ARG A 91 10.09 -2.77 15.18
CA ARG A 91 10.90 -1.54 15.18
C ARG A 91 12.12 -1.68 16.09
N GLU A 92 11.93 -2.30 17.25
CA GLU A 92 12.99 -2.43 18.26
C GLU A 92 14.10 -3.41 17.84
N SER A 93 13.73 -4.59 17.36
CA SER A 93 14.69 -5.63 17.01
C SER A 93 15.16 -5.60 15.56
N GLY A 94 14.36 -5.00 14.67
CA GLY A 94 14.60 -5.04 13.24
C GLY A 94 14.29 -6.38 12.59
N ARG A 95 13.68 -7.31 13.33
CA ARG A 95 13.36 -8.64 12.83
C ARG A 95 12.01 -8.67 12.13
N LEU A 96 11.87 -9.57 11.16
CA LEU A 96 10.59 -9.84 10.51
C LEU A 96 9.56 -10.27 11.55
N ALA A 97 8.38 -9.69 11.49
CA ALA A 97 7.27 -10.02 12.36
C ALA A 97 6.12 -10.57 11.55
N ARG A 98 5.53 -11.66 11.99
CA ARG A 98 4.36 -12.23 11.34
C ARG A 98 3.19 -11.26 11.45
N VAL A 99 2.52 -11.01 10.33
CA VAL A 99 1.34 -10.12 10.30
C VAL A 99 0.13 -10.92 10.80
N ARG A 100 -0.29 -10.65 12.03
CA ARG A 100 -1.37 -11.39 12.69
C ARG A 100 -2.69 -10.67 12.52
N GLU A 101 -3.76 -11.34 12.89
CA GLU A 101 -5.14 -10.86 12.75
C GLU A 101 -5.38 -9.51 13.43
N ASP A 102 -4.76 -9.24 14.57
CA ASP A 102 -4.92 -7.97 15.27
C ASP A 102 -4.42 -6.78 14.45
N VAL A 103 -3.36 -7.00 13.65
CA VAL A 103 -2.82 -5.96 12.76
C VAL A 103 -3.71 -5.77 11.54
N THR A 104 -4.25 -6.85 10.98
CA THR A 104 -5.03 -6.79 9.73
C THR A 104 -6.49 -6.44 9.94
N ALA A 105 -7.05 -6.71 11.11
CA ALA A 105 -8.48 -6.50 11.37
C ALA A 105 -9.00 -5.11 10.97
N PRO A 106 -8.32 -4.00 11.29
CA PRO A 106 -8.78 -2.67 10.90
C PRO A 106 -8.78 -2.43 9.39
N PHE A 107 -8.08 -3.26 8.61
CA PHE A 107 -7.94 -3.10 7.15
C PHE A 107 -8.91 -3.98 6.36
N ARG A 108 -9.70 -4.81 7.03
CA ARG A 108 -10.70 -5.65 6.38
C ARG A 108 -11.94 -4.85 6.02
N PRO A 109 -12.72 -5.31 5.01
CA PRO A 109 -12.49 -6.54 4.24
C PRO A 109 -11.40 -6.38 3.18
N PHE A 110 -10.75 -7.48 2.84
CA PHE A 110 -9.80 -7.52 1.71
C PHE A 110 -10.58 -7.71 0.40
N ALA A 111 -9.98 -7.31 -0.72
CA ALA A 111 -10.67 -7.34 -2.01
C ALA A 111 -11.14 -8.75 -2.40
N ASP A 112 -10.34 -9.79 -2.09
CA ASP A 112 -10.69 -11.17 -2.40
C ASP A 112 -11.74 -11.78 -1.45
N GLU A 113 -12.11 -11.10 -0.39
CA GLU A 113 -13.14 -11.54 0.55
C GLU A 113 -14.54 -11.09 0.19
N GLY A 114 -14.61 -10.11 -0.70
CA GLY A 114 -15.86 -9.51 -0.95
C GLY A 114 -16.34 -9.38 -2.29
#